data_dd6be690a0e9a6e628a370297e9702dc
#
_entry.id   dd6be690a0e9a6e628a370297e9702dc
#
_cell.length_a   1.000
_cell.length_b   1.000
_cell.length_c   1.000
_cell.angle_alpha   90.00
_cell.angle_beta   90.00
_cell.angle_gamma   90.00
#
_symmetry.space_group_name_H-M   'P 1'
#
loop_
_entity.id
_entity.type
_entity.pdbx_description
1 polymer ?
#
loop_
_entity_poly.entity_id
_entity_poly.type
_entity_poly.pdbx_seq_one_letter_code
_entity_poly.pdbx_strand_id
1 'polypeptide(L)'
;GFAAHLRYHWMETVVYKSVQYIPLAMIGFGLDYIYVEKRQDMNFSDNGKDIIMPMVSLSIPVFNKKYKSQTKQNELQQQEIVAQKQERLNTLETLLDKAVNDRISARISYTTQTKNLKEAINAEEILVKNYETGTIDFNDVLDIQELQLKFQINQIESVKNYYMQTTIINYLT
;
A
#
# COMPACT_ATOMS: atom_id res chain seq x y z
N GLY A 1 -7.57 -32.07 -14.81
CA GLY A 1 -7.16 -31.08 -13.80
C GLY A 1 -8.30 -30.24 -13.22
N PHE A 2 -9.40 -29.98 -13.97
CA PHE A 2 -10.47 -29.05 -13.53
C PHE A 2 -11.34 -29.60 -12.37
N ALA A 3 -11.55 -30.91 -12.31
CA ALA A 3 -12.36 -31.56 -11.29
C ALA A 3 -11.66 -31.63 -9.90
N ALA A 4 -10.33 -31.64 -9.89
CA ALA A 4 -9.57 -31.67 -8.64
C ALA A 4 -9.56 -30.28 -7.97
N HIS A 5 -9.53 -29.20 -8.75
CA HIS A 5 -9.54 -27.83 -8.24
C HIS A 5 -10.90 -27.43 -7.63
N LEU A 6 -12.00 -27.90 -8.21
CA LEU A 6 -13.35 -27.72 -7.67
C LEU A 6 -13.58 -28.48 -6.35
N ARG A 7 -12.98 -29.67 -6.19
CA ARG A 7 -13.06 -30.44 -4.94
C ARG A 7 -12.29 -29.78 -3.80
N TYR A 8 -11.12 -29.22 -4.06
CA TYR A 8 -10.33 -28.52 -3.05
C TYR A 8 -11.03 -27.23 -2.58
N HIS A 9 -11.57 -26.47 -3.50
CA HIS A 9 -12.27 -25.23 -3.15
C HIS A 9 -13.58 -25.50 -2.38
N TRP A 10 -14.26 -26.60 -2.66
CA TRP A 10 -15.48 -27.00 -1.93
C TRP A 10 -15.18 -27.50 -0.51
N MET A 11 -14.09 -28.24 -0.35
CA MET A 11 -13.65 -28.71 0.97
C MET A 11 -13.18 -27.55 1.86
N GLU A 12 -12.41 -26.61 1.35
CA GLU A 12 -12.01 -25.43 2.13
C GLU A 12 -13.22 -24.58 2.55
N THR A 13 -14.18 -24.36 1.65
CA THR A 13 -15.36 -23.55 1.97
C THR A 13 -16.28 -24.23 3.00
N VAL A 14 -16.41 -25.55 2.94
CA VAL A 14 -17.26 -26.32 3.90
C VAL A 14 -16.58 -26.45 5.25
N VAL A 15 -15.27 -26.72 5.30
CA VAL A 15 -14.52 -26.85 6.55
C VAL A 15 -14.41 -25.51 7.25
N TYR A 16 -14.13 -24.40 6.55
CA TYR A 16 -14.09 -23.06 7.16
C TYR A 16 -15.47 -22.60 7.67
N LYS A 17 -16.55 -22.90 6.97
CA LYS A 17 -17.90 -22.54 7.42
C LYS A 17 -18.38 -23.38 8.61
N SER A 18 -17.98 -24.63 8.70
CA SER A 18 -18.38 -25.49 9.83
C SER A 18 -17.62 -25.23 11.11
N VAL A 19 -16.35 -24.80 11.03
CA VAL A 19 -15.53 -24.42 12.19
C VAL A 19 -15.98 -23.08 12.81
N GLN A 20 -16.63 -22.22 12.04
CA GLN A 20 -17.10 -20.90 12.50
C GLN A 20 -18.33 -20.94 13.41
N TYR A 21 -19.02 -22.10 13.49
CA TYR A 21 -20.28 -22.24 14.23
C TYR A 21 -20.26 -23.21 15.42
N ILE A 22 -19.12 -23.84 15.74
CA ILE A 22 -19.00 -24.66 16.93
C ILE A 22 -18.47 -23.77 18.06
N PRO A 23 -19.29 -23.36 19.04
CA PRO A 23 -18.75 -22.83 20.27
C PRO A 23 -17.86 -23.92 20.86
N LEU A 24 -16.56 -23.65 20.98
CA LEU A 24 -15.63 -24.59 21.63
C LEU A 24 -16.09 -24.83 23.05
N ALA A 25 -16.87 -25.89 23.24
CA ALA A 25 -17.18 -26.40 24.55
C ALA A 25 -15.92 -27.03 25.12
N MET A 26 -15.43 -26.53 26.24
CA MET A 26 -14.32 -27.12 26.96
C MET A 26 -14.88 -28.12 27.97
N ILE A 27 -14.43 -29.38 27.88
CA ILE A 27 -14.73 -30.42 28.87
C ILE A 27 -13.44 -30.65 29.67
N GLY A 28 -13.50 -30.45 30.96
CA GLY A 28 -12.39 -30.73 31.86
C GLY A 28 -12.73 -31.90 32.77
N PHE A 29 -11.78 -32.79 33.00
CA PHE A 29 -11.86 -33.88 33.97
C PHE A 29 -10.81 -33.63 35.04
N GLY A 30 -11.20 -33.79 36.31
CA GLY A 30 -10.33 -33.67 37.47
C GLY A 30 -10.59 -34.79 38.49
N LEU A 31 -9.59 -35.09 39.29
CA LEU A 31 -9.67 -36.01 40.43
C LEU A 31 -9.03 -35.30 41.61
N ASP A 32 -9.83 -35.07 42.66
CA ASP A 32 -9.31 -34.63 43.95
C ASP A 32 -9.15 -35.84 44.87
N TYR A 33 -7.97 -35.97 45.42
CA TYR A 33 -7.63 -36.99 46.38
C TYR A 33 -7.29 -36.34 47.71
N ILE A 34 -8.04 -36.70 48.76
CA ILE A 34 -7.82 -36.19 50.11
C ILE A 34 -7.41 -37.37 50.98
N TYR A 35 -6.16 -37.33 51.45
CA TYR A 35 -5.67 -38.27 52.44
C TYR A 35 -6.22 -37.92 53.80
N VAL A 36 -6.86 -38.92 54.50
CA VAL A 36 -7.43 -38.75 55.86
C VAL A 36 -6.68 -39.61 56.86
N GLU A 37 -5.95 -38.98 57.75
CA GLU A 37 -5.22 -39.67 58.80
C GLU A 37 -6.17 -40.26 59.83
N LYS A 38 -5.93 -41.52 60.24
CA LYS A 38 -6.76 -42.26 61.23
C LYS A 38 -6.61 -41.65 62.61
N ARG A 39 -7.72 -41.16 63.17
CA ARG A 39 -7.74 -40.62 64.51
C ARG A 39 -7.97 -41.77 65.54
N GLN A 40 -7.09 -41.83 66.56
CA GLN A 40 -7.12 -42.88 67.58
C GLN A 40 -8.29 -42.78 68.57
N ASP A 41 -8.87 -41.58 68.69
CA ASP A 41 -9.95 -41.28 69.68
C ASP A 41 -11.36 -41.47 69.12
N MET A 42 -11.53 -41.93 67.89
CA MET A 42 -12.85 -42.06 67.26
C MET A 42 -13.01 -43.39 66.55
N ASN A 43 -14.06 -44.13 66.99
CA ASN A 43 -14.37 -45.48 66.50
C ASN A 43 -15.52 -45.47 65.49
N PHE A 44 -15.33 -44.73 64.37
CA PHE A 44 -16.27 -44.73 63.22
C PHE A 44 -15.77 -45.63 62.11
N SER A 45 -16.71 -46.32 61.41
CA SER A 45 -16.35 -47.23 60.30
C SER A 45 -15.60 -46.59 59.14
N ASP A 46 -15.61 -45.25 59.04
CA ASP A 46 -15.00 -44.47 57.97
C ASP A 46 -13.75 -43.65 58.42
N ASN A 47 -13.25 -43.92 59.62
CA ASN A 47 -12.07 -43.26 60.18
C ASN A 47 -10.82 -43.71 59.48
N GLY A 48 -10.12 -42.75 58.78
CA GLY A 48 -8.92 -43.00 58.01
C GLY A 48 -9.17 -43.52 56.57
N LYS A 49 -10.38 -43.35 56.06
CA LYS A 49 -10.65 -43.63 54.67
C LYS A 49 -10.35 -42.35 53.81
N ASP A 50 -9.53 -42.54 52.84
CA ASP A 50 -9.21 -41.47 51.81
C ASP A 50 -10.46 -41.14 51.00
N ILE A 51 -10.60 -39.88 50.65
CA ILE A 51 -11.70 -39.38 49.84
C ILE A 51 -11.22 -39.14 48.43
N ILE A 52 -11.88 -39.74 47.44
CA ILE A 52 -11.65 -39.51 46.03
C ILE A 52 -12.89 -38.84 45.45
N MET A 53 -12.73 -37.63 44.93
CA MET A 53 -13.82 -36.87 44.31
C MET A 53 -13.54 -36.67 42.82
N PRO A 54 -14.23 -37.38 41.92
CA PRO A 54 -14.15 -37.10 40.51
C PRO A 54 -14.90 -35.79 40.19
N MET A 55 -14.27 -34.90 39.42
CA MET A 55 -14.86 -33.67 38.97
C MET A 55 -14.97 -33.65 37.44
N VAL A 56 -16.09 -33.20 36.91
CA VAL A 56 -16.30 -32.95 35.51
C VAL A 56 -16.73 -31.50 35.33
N SER A 57 -16.00 -30.73 34.54
CA SER A 57 -16.36 -29.38 34.21
C SER A 57 -16.71 -29.24 32.72
N LEU A 58 -17.84 -28.59 32.46
CA LEU A 58 -18.30 -28.27 31.10
C LEU A 58 -18.44 -26.76 30.99
N SER A 59 -17.64 -26.16 30.13
CA SER A 59 -17.70 -24.74 29.83
C SER A 59 -18.26 -24.53 28.41
N ILE A 60 -19.48 -23.98 28.34
CA ILE A 60 -20.15 -23.66 27.09
C ILE A 60 -20.26 -22.14 27.00
N PRO A 61 -19.69 -21.47 25.97
CA PRO A 61 -19.83 -20.03 25.79
C PRO A 61 -21.24 -19.69 25.30
N VAL A 62 -22.14 -19.40 26.25
CA VAL A 62 -23.56 -19.09 25.97
C VAL A 62 -23.75 -17.70 25.35
N PHE A 63 -22.79 -16.80 25.52
CA PHE A 63 -22.86 -15.41 25.04
C PHE A 63 -21.88 -15.16 23.92
N ASN A 64 -22.33 -15.28 22.68
CA ASN A 64 -21.52 -15.09 21.45
C ASN A 64 -21.24 -13.62 21.05
N LYS A 65 -21.47 -12.64 21.92
CA LYS A 65 -21.26 -11.21 21.58
C LYS A 65 -19.82 -10.91 21.17
N LYS A 66 -18.84 -11.51 21.84
CA LYS A 66 -17.41 -11.34 21.54
C LYS A 66 -17.06 -11.85 20.14
N TYR A 67 -17.51 -13.02 19.76
CA TYR A 67 -17.25 -13.62 18.45
C TYR A 67 -17.95 -12.84 17.33
N LYS A 68 -19.19 -12.39 17.57
CA LYS A 68 -19.94 -11.56 16.62
C LYS A 68 -19.25 -10.22 16.36
N SER A 69 -18.71 -9.59 17.40
CA SER A 69 -17.95 -8.35 17.28
C SER A 69 -16.64 -8.56 16.54
N GLN A 70 -15.94 -9.66 16.79
CA GLN A 70 -14.69 -9.98 16.13
C GLN A 70 -14.88 -10.32 14.64
N THR A 71 -15.95 -11.05 14.30
CA THR A 71 -16.34 -11.30 12.91
C THR A 71 -16.63 -9.99 12.19
N LYS A 72 -17.39 -9.09 12.82
CA LYS A 72 -17.70 -7.78 12.25
C LYS A 72 -16.45 -6.91 12.08
N GLN A 73 -15.54 -6.95 13.03
CA GLN A 73 -14.25 -6.26 12.93
C GLN A 73 -13.43 -6.79 11.75
N ASN A 74 -13.35 -8.09 11.57
CA ASN A 74 -12.62 -8.69 10.45
C ASN A 74 -13.26 -8.34 9.10
N GLU A 75 -14.59 -8.32 9.00
CA GLU A 75 -15.29 -7.87 7.79
C GLU A 75 -14.95 -6.40 7.44
N LEU A 76 -14.96 -5.52 8.44
CA LEU A 76 -14.62 -4.12 8.25
C LEU A 76 -13.15 -3.94 7.85
N GLN A 77 -12.23 -4.70 8.44
CA GLN A 77 -10.82 -4.69 8.03
C GLN A 77 -10.62 -5.17 6.59
N GLN A 78 -11.37 -6.19 6.17
CA GLN A 78 -11.32 -6.63 4.76
C GLN A 78 -11.82 -5.54 3.82
N GLN A 79 -12.91 -4.86 4.15
CA GLN A 79 -13.43 -3.73 3.36
C GLN A 79 -12.42 -2.57 3.31
N GLU A 80 -11.77 -2.26 4.42
CA GLU A 80 -10.70 -1.26 4.49
C GLU A 80 -9.54 -1.61 3.56
N ILE A 81 -9.05 -2.85 3.59
CA ILE A 81 -7.96 -3.31 2.71
C ILE A 81 -8.35 -3.20 1.23
N VAL A 82 -9.59 -3.56 0.87
CA VAL A 82 -10.10 -3.42 -0.50
C VAL A 82 -10.14 -1.95 -0.93
N ALA A 83 -10.62 -1.06 -0.06
CA ALA A 83 -10.65 0.38 -0.33
C ALA A 83 -9.24 0.96 -0.48
N GLN A 84 -8.31 0.60 0.40
CA GLN A 84 -6.90 1.01 0.32
C GLN A 84 -6.22 0.51 -0.96
N LYS A 85 -6.53 -0.71 -1.40
CA LYS A 85 -6.04 -1.23 -2.69
C LYS A 85 -6.52 -0.38 -3.85
N GLN A 86 -7.80 -0.03 -3.87
CA GLN A 86 -8.37 0.80 -4.92
C GLN A 86 -7.76 2.21 -4.92
N GLU A 87 -7.58 2.81 -3.76
CA GLU A 87 -6.92 4.11 -3.62
C GLU A 87 -5.50 4.09 -4.17
N ARG A 88 -4.72 3.03 -3.86
CA ARG A 88 -3.36 2.88 -4.40
C ARG A 88 -3.34 2.74 -5.92
N LEU A 89 -4.28 1.98 -6.48
CA LEU A 89 -4.40 1.85 -7.94
C LEU A 89 -4.72 3.20 -8.59
N ASN A 90 -5.68 3.96 -8.07
CA ASN A 90 -6.03 5.28 -8.56
C ASN A 90 -4.85 6.26 -8.46
N THR A 91 -4.07 6.17 -7.38
CA THR A 91 -2.86 6.99 -7.19
C THR A 91 -1.79 6.67 -8.23
N LEU A 92 -1.55 5.38 -8.50
CA LEU A 92 -0.58 4.95 -9.51
C LEU A 92 -1.02 5.37 -10.92
N GLU A 93 -2.29 5.23 -11.26
CA GLU A 93 -2.86 5.68 -12.53
C GLU A 93 -2.70 7.20 -12.72
N THR A 94 -3.04 7.97 -11.70
CA THR A 94 -2.86 9.43 -11.70
C THR A 94 -1.39 9.83 -11.88
N LEU A 95 -0.47 9.11 -11.22
CA LEU A 95 0.96 9.36 -11.35
C LEU A 95 1.48 9.04 -12.76
N LEU A 96 1.00 7.95 -13.35
CA LEU A 96 1.33 7.56 -14.72
C LEU A 96 0.83 8.61 -15.73
N ASP A 97 -0.43 9.01 -15.63
CA ASP A 97 -1.03 10.03 -16.51
C ASP A 97 -0.30 11.36 -16.41
N LYS A 98 0.06 11.76 -15.20
CA LYS A 98 0.87 12.96 -14.98
C LYS A 98 2.24 12.83 -15.64
N ALA A 99 2.93 11.73 -15.48
CA ALA A 99 4.25 11.52 -16.08
C ALA A 99 4.18 11.53 -17.62
N VAL A 100 3.14 10.94 -18.21
CA VAL A 100 2.91 10.98 -19.67
C VAL A 100 2.71 12.43 -20.15
N ASN A 101 1.85 13.18 -19.47
CA ASN A 101 1.57 14.59 -19.83
C ASN A 101 2.80 15.48 -19.64
N ASP A 102 3.55 15.30 -18.57
CA ASP A 102 4.79 16.06 -18.31
C ASP A 102 5.87 15.73 -19.34
N ARG A 103 5.98 14.47 -19.81
CA ARG A 103 6.87 14.07 -20.90
C ARG A 103 6.50 14.76 -22.23
N ILE A 104 5.21 14.81 -22.56
CA ILE A 104 4.70 15.50 -23.74
C ILE A 104 5.02 16.99 -23.65
N SER A 105 4.78 17.61 -22.50
CA SER A 105 5.08 19.02 -22.23
C SER A 105 6.57 19.33 -22.39
N ALA A 106 7.43 18.45 -21.87
CA ALA A 106 8.89 18.59 -22.03
C ALA A 106 9.32 18.54 -23.51
N ARG A 107 8.71 17.65 -24.32
CA ARG A 107 8.97 17.58 -25.77
C ARG A 107 8.54 18.87 -26.50
N ILE A 108 7.35 19.38 -26.17
CA ILE A 108 6.85 20.64 -26.75
C ILE A 108 7.76 21.79 -26.35
N SER A 109 8.15 21.88 -25.08
CA SER A 109 9.09 22.89 -24.58
C SER A 109 10.40 22.84 -25.33
N TYR A 110 11.02 21.68 -25.49
CA TYR A 110 12.26 21.53 -26.29
C TYR A 110 12.11 22.10 -27.71
N THR A 111 11.05 21.72 -28.40
CA THR A 111 10.77 22.17 -29.76
C THR A 111 10.59 23.71 -29.83
N THR A 112 9.89 24.27 -28.85
CA THR A 112 9.67 25.71 -28.73
C THR A 112 10.98 26.45 -28.48
N GLN A 113 11.80 25.96 -27.52
CA GLN A 113 13.10 26.58 -27.24
C GLN A 113 14.07 26.50 -28.44
N THR A 114 14.04 25.38 -29.18
CA THR A 114 14.82 25.22 -30.41
C THR A 114 14.45 26.29 -31.46
N LYS A 115 13.14 26.50 -31.64
CA LYS A 115 12.66 27.55 -32.57
C LYS A 115 13.05 28.95 -32.09
N ASN A 116 12.82 29.25 -30.81
CA ASN A 116 13.16 30.54 -30.23
C ASN A 116 14.67 30.84 -30.33
N LEU A 117 15.53 29.85 -30.10
CA LEU A 117 16.96 29.97 -30.21
C LEU A 117 17.36 30.33 -31.67
N LYS A 118 16.75 29.64 -32.65
CA LYS A 118 17.01 29.94 -34.09
C LYS A 118 16.62 31.40 -34.44
N GLU A 119 15.46 31.85 -33.97
CA GLU A 119 15.00 33.22 -34.22
C GLU A 119 15.89 34.23 -33.47
N ALA A 120 16.39 33.93 -32.30
CA ALA A 120 17.31 34.79 -31.55
C ALA A 120 18.68 34.90 -32.23
N ILE A 121 19.19 33.82 -32.87
CA ILE A 121 20.41 33.85 -33.67
C ILE A 121 20.22 34.74 -34.89
N ASN A 122 19.09 34.61 -35.59
CA ASN A 122 18.78 35.48 -36.73
C ASN A 122 18.69 36.96 -36.30
N ALA A 123 18.10 37.24 -35.15
CA ALA A 123 18.00 38.58 -34.58
C ALA A 123 19.38 39.15 -34.21
N GLU A 124 20.27 38.33 -33.63
CA GLU A 124 21.66 38.75 -33.35
C GLU A 124 22.40 39.21 -34.61
N GLU A 125 22.29 38.47 -35.70
CA GLU A 125 22.93 38.87 -36.96
C GLU A 125 22.49 40.27 -37.44
N ILE A 126 21.21 40.60 -37.29
CA ILE A 126 20.64 41.91 -37.61
C ILE A 126 21.16 42.99 -36.65
N LEU A 127 21.16 42.69 -35.33
CA LEU A 127 21.64 43.62 -34.32
C LEU A 127 23.12 43.94 -34.46
N VAL A 128 23.96 42.94 -34.76
CA VAL A 128 25.40 43.15 -35.03
C VAL A 128 25.61 44.10 -36.21
N LYS A 129 24.88 43.92 -37.30
CA LYS A 129 24.96 44.84 -38.46
C LYS A 129 24.52 46.26 -38.11
N ASN A 130 23.47 46.42 -37.32
CA ASN A 130 22.98 47.71 -36.87
C ASN A 130 23.97 48.39 -35.89
N TYR A 131 24.64 47.61 -35.05
CA TYR A 131 25.72 48.10 -34.20
C TYR A 131 26.93 48.61 -35.02
N GLU A 132 27.36 47.85 -36.03
CA GLU A 132 28.44 48.24 -36.92
C GLU A 132 28.16 49.56 -37.66
N THR A 133 26.89 49.87 -37.94
CA THR A 133 26.45 51.14 -38.55
C THR A 133 26.19 52.24 -37.52
N GLY A 134 26.38 51.98 -36.22
CA GLY A 134 26.18 52.94 -35.14
C GLY A 134 24.70 53.26 -34.83
N THR A 135 23.78 52.41 -35.27
CA THR A 135 22.32 52.62 -35.13
C THR A 135 21.80 52.17 -33.77
N ILE A 136 22.46 51.22 -33.10
CA ILE A 136 22.08 50.68 -31.80
C ILE A 136 23.26 50.61 -30.84
N ASP A 137 22.98 50.41 -29.52
CA ASP A 137 23.99 50.23 -28.50
C ASP A 137 24.48 48.76 -28.46
N PHE A 138 25.71 48.56 -28.00
CA PHE A 138 26.29 47.23 -27.76
C PHE A 138 25.48 46.41 -26.72
N ASN A 139 24.83 47.09 -25.80
CA ASN A 139 23.95 46.42 -24.82
C ASN A 139 22.81 45.63 -25.47
N ASP A 140 22.27 46.11 -26.61
CA ASP A 140 21.21 45.38 -27.34
C ASP A 140 21.75 44.06 -27.92
N VAL A 141 23.03 43.98 -28.29
CA VAL A 141 23.68 42.75 -28.73
C VAL A 141 23.92 41.80 -27.53
N LEU A 142 24.30 42.32 -26.37
CA LEU A 142 24.47 41.51 -25.15
C LEU A 142 23.15 40.91 -24.70
N ASP A 143 22.06 41.67 -24.71
CA ASP A 143 20.73 41.22 -24.31
C ASP A 143 20.24 40.04 -25.16
N ILE A 144 20.46 40.07 -26.49
CA ILE A 144 20.07 38.94 -27.35
C ILE A 144 20.95 37.71 -27.12
N GLN A 145 22.24 37.87 -26.79
CA GLN A 145 23.14 36.77 -26.44
C GLN A 145 22.73 36.14 -25.10
N GLU A 146 22.34 36.94 -24.09
CA GLU A 146 21.81 36.45 -22.84
C GLU A 146 20.50 35.64 -23.08
N LEU A 147 19.64 36.17 -23.96
CA LEU A 147 18.40 35.47 -24.33
C LEU A 147 18.66 34.12 -25.03
N GLN A 148 19.65 34.04 -25.91
CA GLN A 148 20.09 32.80 -26.55
C GLN A 148 20.56 31.79 -25.50
N LEU A 149 21.40 32.22 -24.56
CA LEU A 149 21.88 31.37 -23.46
C LEU A 149 20.72 30.83 -22.64
N LYS A 150 19.73 31.66 -22.34
CA LYS A 150 18.53 31.26 -21.64
C LYS A 150 17.73 30.17 -22.38
N PHE A 151 17.59 30.32 -23.72
CA PHE A 151 16.93 29.29 -24.52
C PHE A 151 17.71 27.98 -24.56
N GLN A 152 19.05 28.02 -24.62
CA GLN A 152 19.91 26.83 -24.56
C GLN A 152 19.78 26.11 -23.22
N ILE A 153 19.77 26.82 -22.08
CA ILE A 153 19.57 26.25 -20.76
C ILE A 153 18.20 25.60 -20.68
N ASN A 154 17.15 26.26 -21.14
CA ASN A 154 15.78 25.72 -21.14
C ASN A 154 15.64 24.47 -22.04
N GLN A 155 16.40 24.38 -23.17
CA GLN A 155 16.48 23.17 -23.99
C GLN A 155 17.05 21.99 -23.17
N ILE A 156 18.18 22.20 -22.50
CA ILE A 156 18.82 21.16 -21.65
C ILE A 156 17.87 20.71 -20.55
N GLU A 157 17.19 21.66 -19.91
CA GLU A 157 16.20 21.34 -18.87
C GLU A 157 15.02 20.54 -19.43
N SER A 158 14.55 20.87 -20.63
CA SER A 158 13.49 20.12 -21.29
C SER A 158 13.91 18.68 -21.60
N VAL A 159 15.15 18.46 -22.05
CA VAL A 159 15.72 17.12 -22.29
C VAL A 159 15.80 16.34 -20.97
N LYS A 160 16.33 16.96 -19.91
CA LYS A 160 16.39 16.36 -18.58
C LYS A 160 14.99 15.91 -18.11
N ASN A 161 14.01 16.80 -18.21
CA ASN A 161 12.64 16.52 -17.80
C ASN A 161 12.01 15.39 -18.63
N TYR A 162 12.25 15.35 -19.94
CA TYR A 162 11.78 14.28 -20.82
C TYR A 162 12.29 12.90 -20.36
N TYR A 163 13.59 12.76 -20.10
CA TYR A 163 14.17 11.50 -19.67
C TYR A 163 13.73 11.12 -18.24
N MET A 164 13.61 12.10 -17.35
CA MET A 164 13.11 11.87 -16.00
C MET A 164 11.69 11.28 -16.01
N GLN A 165 10.78 11.87 -16.80
CA GLN A 165 9.41 11.37 -16.93
C GLN A 165 9.38 10.00 -17.63
N THR A 166 10.25 9.78 -18.62
CA THR A 166 10.37 8.47 -19.29
C THR A 166 10.77 7.37 -18.28
N THR A 167 11.69 7.67 -17.37
CA THR A 167 12.11 6.74 -16.32
C THR A 167 10.95 6.42 -15.36
N ILE A 168 10.16 7.42 -14.96
CA ILE A 168 8.97 7.22 -14.12
C ILE A 168 7.95 6.32 -14.83
N ILE A 169 7.67 6.57 -16.11
CA ILE A 169 6.75 5.76 -16.90
C ILE A 169 7.23 4.30 -16.94
N ASN A 170 8.51 4.07 -17.27
CA ASN A 170 9.07 2.71 -17.34
C ASN A 170 9.09 1.99 -15.98
N TYR A 171 9.10 2.73 -14.88
CA TYR A 171 9.02 2.15 -13.54
C TYR A 171 7.59 1.73 -13.17
N LEU A 172 6.59 2.44 -13.71
CA LEU A 172 5.18 2.22 -13.40
C LEU A 172 4.49 1.21 -14.34
N THR A 173 5.09 0.90 -15.48
CA THR A 173 4.59 -0.05 -16.49
C THR A 173 5.37 -1.35 -16.47
#